data_fdb114e97fc2b39340f8e485e263da31
#
_entry.id   fdb114e97fc2b39340f8e485e263da31
#
_cell.length_a   1.000
_cell.length_b   1.000
_cell.length_c   1.000
_cell.angle_alpha   90.00
_cell.angle_beta   90.00
_cell.angle_gamma   90.00
#
_symmetry.space_group_name_H-M   'P 1'
#
loop_
_entity.id
_entity.type
_entity.pdbx_description
1 polymer ?
#
loop_
_entity_poly.entity_id
_entity_poly.type
_entity_poly.pdbx_seq_one_letter_code
_entity_poly.pdbx_strand_id
1 'polypeptide(L)'
;MRKVALITGASSGIGKETAKLLVQQGYTVYGAARRTEKMQDLEQAGVKLLAMDVTDDAAMVKCVDQMLQAEGRIDVLLNNAGYGSYGALEDVPMSEARYQFEVNIFGMARLTQLVLPQMRKQRRGRIINISSIGGKLGEPHGAWYHATKYAVEGLSDSLRMELKEFGIDVVIIEPGAIITEWAGIAREHMLKTSGNTAYGELTRKHAAMFERADKMGSQPIVVAKTIVKAITANRPKTRYATGGGAKLILFVKSLLSDRMFDSLMLRMMKQTDRQVWTNSFLPK
;
A
#
# COMPACT_ATOMS: atom_id res chain seq x y z
N MET A 1 -16.06 24.96 -7.08
CA MET A 1 -16.46 23.58 -6.72
C MET A 1 -15.36 22.93 -5.90
N ARG A 2 -15.72 22.12 -4.89
CA ARG A 2 -14.75 21.35 -4.11
C ARG A 2 -14.14 20.25 -4.99
N LYS A 3 -12.87 19.93 -4.78
CA LYS A 3 -12.23 18.79 -5.45
C LYS A 3 -12.73 17.49 -4.84
N VAL A 4 -12.87 16.46 -5.67
CA VAL A 4 -13.41 15.14 -5.29
C VAL A 4 -12.31 14.10 -5.28
N ALA A 5 -12.21 13.36 -4.20
CA ALA A 5 -11.21 12.29 -4.01
C ALA A 5 -11.89 10.95 -3.73
N LEU A 6 -11.45 9.90 -4.42
CA LEU A 6 -11.77 8.50 -4.13
C LEU A 6 -10.57 7.83 -3.48
N ILE A 7 -10.78 7.19 -2.33
CA ILE A 7 -9.74 6.49 -1.56
C ILE A 7 -10.17 5.05 -1.35
N THR A 8 -9.39 4.11 -1.86
CA THR A 8 -9.61 2.68 -1.58
C THR A 8 -8.87 2.23 -0.32
N GLY A 9 -9.40 1.20 0.36
CA GLY A 9 -8.82 0.72 1.61
C GLY A 9 -8.89 1.76 2.74
N ALA A 10 -9.97 2.55 2.78
CA ALA A 10 -10.14 3.64 3.73
C ALA A 10 -10.52 3.19 5.15
N SER A 11 -10.79 1.91 5.39
CA SER A 11 -11.26 1.42 6.71
C SER A 11 -10.18 1.43 7.80
N SER A 12 -8.90 1.51 7.45
CA SER A 12 -7.80 1.51 8.43
C SER A 12 -6.53 2.18 7.89
N GLY A 13 -5.55 2.37 8.77
CA GLY A 13 -4.17 2.73 8.43
C GLY A 13 -4.04 4.00 7.57
N ILE A 14 -3.23 3.90 6.51
CA ILE A 14 -2.86 5.02 5.64
C ILE A 14 -4.07 5.63 4.95
N GLY A 15 -4.97 4.79 4.42
CA GLY A 15 -6.18 5.27 3.73
C GLY A 15 -7.09 6.08 4.64
N LYS A 16 -7.31 5.58 5.86
CA LYS A 16 -8.12 6.23 6.88
C LYS A 16 -7.59 7.62 7.27
N GLU A 17 -6.29 7.69 7.59
CA GLU A 17 -5.65 8.95 7.95
C GLU A 17 -5.62 9.94 6.77
N THR A 18 -5.43 9.45 5.55
CA THR A 18 -5.48 10.30 4.36
C THR A 18 -6.89 10.87 4.12
N ALA A 19 -7.93 10.06 4.32
CA ALA A 19 -9.31 10.52 4.18
C ALA A 19 -9.62 11.68 5.13
N LYS A 20 -9.26 11.55 6.42
CA LYS A 20 -9.41 12.60 7.43
C LYS A 20 -8.70 13.90 7.04
N LEU A 21 -7.44 13.79 6.62
CA LEU A 21 -6.66 14.95 6.22
C LEU A 21 -7.22 15.66 4.99
N LEU A 22 -7.73 14.91 3.99
CA LEU A 22 -8.30 15.53 2.78
C LEU A 22 -9.62 16.22 3.05
N VAL A 23 -10.47 15.70 3.95
CA VAL A 23 -11.67 16.45 4.41
C VAL A 23 -11.27 17.77 5.06
N GLN A 24 -10.26 17.78 5.93
CA GLN A 24 -9.74 19.01 6.55
C GLN A 24 -9.19 20.02 5.53
N GLN A 25 -8.71 19.52 4.38
CA GLN A 25 -8.25 20.36 3.26
C GLN A 25 -9.40 20.81 2.32
N GLY A 26 -10.65 20.54 2.69
CA GLY A 26 -11.83 20.97 1.96
C GLY A 26 -12.18 20.13 0.73
N TYR A 27 -11.65 18.90 0.62
CA TYR A 27 -12.07 17.95 -0.41
C TYR A 27 -13.42 17.33 -0.07
N THR A 28 -14.20 16.98 -1.09
CA THR A 28 -15.26 15.96 -0.98
C THR A 28 -14.58 14.61 -1.09
N VAL A 29 -14.60 13.84 -0.01
CA VAL A 29 -13.86 12.55 0.07
C VAL A 29 -14.84 11.39 0.07
N TYR A 30 -14.61 10.45 -0.82
CA TYR A 30 -15.25 9.14 -0.85
C TYR A 30 -14.28 8.09 -0.35
N GLY A 31 -14.59 7.46 0.77
CA GLY A 31 -13.82 6.36 1.36
C GLY A 31 -14.44 5.02 0.99
N ALA A 32 -13.70 4.18 0.29
CA ALA A 32 -14.17 2.89 -0.17
C ALA A 32 -13.48 1.73 0.55
N ALA A 33 -14.26 0.78 1.06
CA ALA A 33 -13.77 -0.47 1.66
C ALA A 33 -14.89 -1.52 1.67
N ARG A 34 -14.50 -2.79 1.90
CA ARG A 34 -15.46 -3.91 2.05
C ARG A 34 -16.30 -3.78 3.32
N ARG A 35 -15.70 -3.29 4.40
CA ARG A 35 -16.26 -3.20 5.76
C ARG A 35 -16.55 -1.75 6.10
N THR A 36 -17.70 -1.25 5.69
CA THR A 36 -18.11 0.15 5.95
C THR A 36 -18.42 0.39 7.43
N GLU A 37 -18.80 -0.64 8.17
CA GLU A 37 -19.04 -0.57 9.62
C GLU A 37 -17.80 -0.13 10.42
N LYS A 38 -16.59 -0.36 9.88
CA LYS A 38 -15.32 0.12 10.46
C LYS A 38 -14.98 1.58 10.11
N MET A 39 -15.85 2.26 9.39
CA MET A 39 -15.61 3.62 8.89
C MET A 39 -16.58 4.66 9.44
N GLN A 40 -17.36 4.34 10.47
CA GLN A 40 -18.34 5.27 11.08
C GLN A 40 -17.70 6.57 11.57
N ASP A 41 -16.50 6.51 12.13
CA ASP A 41 -15.73 7.69 12.53
C ASP A 41 -15.29 8.57 11.34
N LEU A 42 -15.10 7.97 10.16
CA LEU A 42 -14.84 8.72 8.92
C LEU A 42 -16.11 9.41 8.43
N GLU A 43 -17.27 8.77 8.52
CA GLU A 43 -18.56 9.37 8.18
C GLU A 43 -18.85 10.59 9.04
N GLN A 44 -18.64 10.47 10.36
CA GLN A 44 -18.75 11.59 11.29
C GLN A 44 -17.76 12.72 10.99
N ALA A 45 -16.59 12.39 10.42
CA ALA A 45 -15.61 13.37 9.95
C ALA A 45 -15.96 13.99 8.58
N GLY A 46 -17.06 13.59 7.94
CA GLY A 46 -17.53 14.12 6.66
C GLY A 46 -17.06 13.35 5.43
N VAL A 47 -16.56 12.13 5.57
CA VAL A 47 -16.24 11.22 4.46
C VAL A 47 -17.50 10.51 4.01
N LYS A 48 -17.78 10.49 2.72
CA LYS A 48 -18.85 9.70 2.11
C LYS A 48 -18.39 8.25 1.95
N LEU A 49 -19.14 7.29 2.50
CA LEU A 49 -18.75 5.89 2.53
C LEU A 49 -19.24 5.14 1.29
N LEU A 50 -18.38 4.28 0.74
CA LEU A 50 -18.70 3.37 -0.35
C LEU A 50 -18.34 1.92 0.05
N ALA A 51 -19.34 1.03 0.00
CA ALA A 51 -19.09 -0.40 0.10
C ALA A 51 -18.53 -0.91 -1.24
N MET A 52 -17.25 -1.25 -1.28
CA MET A 52 -16.57 -1.66 -2.50
C MET A 52 -15.48 -2.69 -2.22
N ASP A 53 -15.54 -3.82 -2.91
CA ASP A 53 -14.41 -4.71 -3.08
C ASP A 53 -13.72 -4.38 -4.41
N VAL A 54 -12.41 -4.18 -4.38
CA VAL A 54 -11.62 -3.87 -5.59
C VAL A 54 -11.45 -5.08 -6.51
N THR A 55 -11.92 -6.26 -6.11
CA THR A 55 -11.98 -7.47 -6.95
C THR A 55 -13.36 -7.68 -7.60
N ASP A 56 -14.33 -6.84 -7.28
CA ASP A 56 -15.68 -6.87 -7.84
C ASP A 56 -15.87 -5.71 -8.84
N ASP A 57 -15.86 -6.03 -10.13
CA ASP A 57 -16.01 -5.05 -11.21
C ASP A 57 -17.33 -4.29 -11.11
N ALA A 58 -18.44 -4.99 -10.84
CA ALA A 58 -19.75 -4.36 -10.76
C ALA A 58 -19.83 -3.37 -9.58
N ALA A 59 -19.22 -3.71 -8.43
CA ALA A 59 -19.15 -2.81 -7.29
C ALA A 59 -18.30 -1.56 -7.61
N MET A 60 -17.17 -1.72 -8.32
CA MET A 60 -16.33 -0.59 -8.74
C MET A 60 -17.06 0.34 -9.70
N VAL A 61 -17.71 -0.21 -10.75
CA VAL A 61 -18.50 0.55 -11.71
C VAL A 61 -19.60 1.34 -10.99
N LYS A 62 -20.40 0.67 -10.17
CA LYS A 62 -21.49 1.29 -9.40
C LYS A 62 -20.99 2.46 -8.54
N CYS A 63 -19.88 2.28 -7.84
CA CYS A 63 -19.31 3.32 -6.97
C CYS A 63 -18.82 4.54 -7.78
N VAL A 64 -18.15 4.32 -8.91
CA VAL A 64 -17.68 5.41 -9.77
C VAL A 64 -18.87 6.16 -10.40
N ASP A 65 -19.88 5.46 -10.89
CA ASP A 65 -21.09 6.06 -11.46
C ASP A 65 -21.85 6.88 -10.41
N GLN A 66 -22.02 6.36 -9.21
CA GLN A 66 -22.63 7.09 -8.08
C GLN A 66 -21.87 8.41 -7.79
N MET A 67 -20.54 8.38 -7.77
CA MET A 67 -19.73 9.57 -7.56
C MET A 67 -19.90 10.58 -8.71
N LEU A 68 -19.89 10.11 -9.96
CA LEU A 68 -20.03 10.96 -11.13
C LEU A 68 -21.42 11.59 -11.24
N GLN A 69 -22.47 10.86 -10.88
CA GLN A 69 -23.84 11.40 -10.80
C GLN A 69 -23.97 12.48 -9.73
N ALA A 70 -23.34 12.29 -8.57
CA ALA A 70 -23.43 13.23 -7.45
C ALA A 70 -22.56 14.47 -7.61
N GLU A 71 -21.36 14.33 -8.16
CA GLU A 71 -20.33 15.40 -8.15
C GLU A 71 -19.93 15.90 -9.54
N GLY A 72 -20.21 15.13 -10.58
CA GLY A 72 -19.84 15.44 -11.96
C GLY A 72 -18.33 15.42 -12.23
N ARG A 73 -17.51 15.02 -11.26
CA ARG A 73 -16.05 15.05 -11.34
C ARG A 73 -15.36 14.07 -10.38
N ILE A 74 -14.15 13.67 -10.74
CA ILE A 74 -13.20 12.97 -9.87
C ILE A 74 -11.83 13.58 -10.11
N ASP A 75 -11.23 14.21 -9.08
CA ASP A 75 -9.94 14.91 -9.19
C ASP A 75 -8.77 14.05 -8.70
N VAL A 76 -9.02 13.17 -7.75
CA VAL A 76 -7.99 12.33 -7.13
C VAL A 76 -8.50 10.90 -7.01
N LEU A 77 -7.70 9.95 -7.44
CA LEU A 77 -7.82 8.54 -7.10
C LEU A 77 -6.63 8.12 -6.24
N LEU A 78 -6.88 7.66 -5.02
CA LEU A 78 -5.88 7.02 -4.17
C LEU A 78 -6.11 5.51 -4.16
N ASN A 79 -5.30 4.79 -4.90
CA ASN A 79 -5.23 3.33 -4.90
C ASN A 79 -4.39 2.88 -3.70
N ASN A 80 -5.05 2.68 -2.55
CA ASN A 80 -4.41 2.27 -1.31
C ASN A 80 -4.87 0.88 -0.84
N ALA A 81 -5.97 0.36 -1.34
CA ALA A 81 -6.38 -1.02 -1.06
C ALA A 81 -5.28 -2.00 -1.48
N GLY A 82 -4.95 -2.92 -0.59
CA GLY A 82 -3.92 -3.91 -0.82
C GLY A 82 -3.61 -4.70 0.45
N TYR A 83 -3.04 -5.89 0.28
CA TYR A 83 -2.56 -6.69 1.39
C TYR A 83 -1.31 -7.47 0.99
N GLY A 84 -0.63 -8.03 2.00
CA GLY A 84 0.53 -8.89 1.81
C GLY A 84 0.22 -10.31 2.28
N SER A 85 0.19 -11.25 1.36
CA SER A 85 0.23 -12.67 1.67
C SER A 85 1.69 -13.11 1.67
N TYR A 86 2.20 -13.49 2.83
CA TYR A 86 3.59 -13.91 3.02
C TYR A 86 3.66 -15.41 3.28
N GLY A 87 4.70 -16.04 2.74
CA GLY A 87 5.04 -17.45 2.84
C GLY A 87 6.15 -17.78 1.85
N ALA A 88 6.90 -18.87 2.05
CA ALA A 88 7.85 -19.32 1.05
C ALA A 88 7.11 -19.61 -0.26
N LEU A 89 7.71 -19.28 -1.39
CA LEU A 89 7.07 -19.42 -2.70
C LEU A 89 6.49 -20.81 -2.93
N GLU A 90 7.20 -21.84 -2.49
CA GLU A 90 6.83 -23.26 -2.59
C GLU A 90 5.59 -23.60 -1.77
N ASP A 91 5.40 -22.91 -0.65
CA ASP A 91 4.32 -23.19 0.30
C ASP A 91 3.03 -22.40 0.02
N VAL A 92 3.13 -21.28 -0.70
CA VAL A 92 1.97 -20.42 -0.98
C VAL A 92 1.10 -21.01 -2.08
N PRO A 93 -0.19 -21.31 -1.82
CA PRO A 93 -1.10 -21.79 -2.86
C PRO A 93 -1.23 -20.80 -4.01
N MET A 94 -1.28 -21.28 -5.26
CA MET A 94 -1.44 -20.41 -6.44
C MET A 94 -2.76 -19.61 -6.43
N SER A 95 -3.80 -20.11 -5.77
CA SER A 95 -5.05 -19.37 -5.58
C SER A 95 -4.83 -18.10 -4.75
N GLU A 96 -4.04 -18.17 -3.70
CA GLU A 96 -3.68 -17.04 -2.84
C GLU A 96 -2.81 -16.02 -3.60
N ALA A 97 -1.82 -16.53 -4.35
CA ALA A 97 -0.98 -15.69 -5.20
C ALA A 97 -1.81 -14.91 -6.24
N ARG A 98 -2.76 -15.59 -6.92
CA ARG A 98 -3.68 -14.95 -7.87
C ARG A 98 -4.55 -13.91 -7.19
N TYR A 99 -5.15 -14.23 -6.04
CA TYR A 99 -5.98 -13.29 -5.30
C TYR A 99 -5.19 -12.05 -4.84
N GLN A 100 -3.92 -12.21 -4.47
CA GLN A 100 -3.07 -11.05 -4.16
C GLN A 100 -2.85 -10.14 -5.38
N PHE A 101 -2.70 -10.69 -6.58
CA PHE A 101 -2.64 -9.93 -7.83
C PHE A 101 -3.99 -9.27 -8.17
N GLU A 102 -5.11 -9.96 -7.97
CA GLU A 102 -6.45 -9.39 -8.16
C GLU A 102 -6.62 -8.12 -7.32
N VAL A 103 -6.30 -8.18 -6.03
CA VAL A 103 -6.44 -7.02 -5.13
C VAL A 103 -5.41 -5.93 -5.44
N ASN A 104 -4.12 -6.28 -5.52
CA ASN A 104 -3.04 -5.28 -5.53
C ASN A 104 -2.78 -4.68 -6.91
N ILE A 105 -3.16 -5.37 -7.99
CA ILE A 105 -2.85 -5.00 -9.38
C ILE A 105 -4.11 -4.82 -10.22
N PHE A 106 -4.90 -5.89 -10.41
CA PHE A 106 -6.01 -5.83 -11.36
C PHE A 106 -7.11 -4.90 -10.88
N GLY A 107 -7.48 -4.95 -9.61
CA GLY A 107 -8.46 -4.03 -9.02
C GLY A 107 -8.00 -2.57 -9.09
N MET A 108 -6.74 -2.30 -8.76
CA MET A 108 -6.13 -0.97 -8.90
C MET A 108 -6.17 -0.48 -10.35
N ALA A 109 -5.76 -1.32 -11.29
CA ALA A 109 -5.73 -0.98 -12.71
C ALA A 109 -7.16 -0.74 -13.24
N ARG A 110 -8.10 -1.61 -12.88
CA ARG A 110 -9.50 -1.49 -13.31
C ARG A 110 -10.16 -0.21 -12.77
N LEU A 111 -10.00 0.09 -11.51
CA LEU A 111 -10.54 1.33 -10.93
C LEU A 111 -9.92 2.57 -11.59
N THR A 112 -8.64 2.50 -11.93
CA THR A 112 -7.97 3.56 -12.70
C THR A 112 -8.62 3.72 -14.07
N GLN A 113 -8.90 2.63 -14.81
CA GLN A 113 -9.60 2.68 -16.10
C GLN A 113 -10.98 3.35 -15.97
N LEU A 114 -11.73 3.08 -14.90
CA LEU A 114 -13.06 3.64 -14.69
C LEU A 114 -13.06 5.15 -14.46
N VAL A 115 -12.05 5.70 -13.78
CA VAL A 115 -11.99 7.16 -13.51
C VAL A 115 -11.32 7.95 -14.64
N LEU A 116 -10.51 7.32 -15.47
CA LEU A 116 -9.73 7.99 -16.52
C LEU A 116 -10.59 8.74 -17.56
N PRO A 117 -11.72 8.24 -18.06
CA PRO A 117 -12.54 8.97 -19.02
C PRO A 117 -12.95 10.35 -18.50
N GLN A 118 -13.36 10.41 -17.23
CA GLN A 118 -13.75 11.66 -16.58
C GLN A 118 -12.53 12.57 -16.37
N MET A 119 -11.40 12.06 -15.88
CA MET A 119 -10.19 12.86 -15.69
C MET A 119 -9.66 13.43 -17.02
N ARG A 120 -9.71 12.65 -18.10
CA ARG A 120 -9.36 13.13 -19.47
C ARG A 120 -10.29 14.26 -19.93
N LYS A 121 -11.60 14.12 -19.73
CA LYS A 121 -12.59 15.17 -20.04
C LYS A 121 -12.29 16.47 -19.24
N GLN A 122 -11.86 16.35 -18.00
CA GLN A 122 -11.47 17.45 -17.14
C GLN A 122 -10.12 18.07 -17.54
N ARG A 123 -9.33 17.40 -18.37
CA ARG A 123 -7.92 17.75 -18.67
C ARG A 123 -7.09 17.92 -17.39
N ARG A 124 -7.48 17.20 -16.34
CA ARG A 124 -6.87 17.27 -15.01
C ARG A 124 -7.26 16.05 -14.17
N GLY A 125 -6.29 15.49 -13.47
CA GLY A 125 -6.49 14.40 -12.52
C GLY A 125 -5.22 14.10 -11.77
N ARG A 126 -5.35 13.36 -10.66
CA ARG A 126 -4.19 12.85 -9.93
C ARG A 126 -4.45 11.44 -9.45
N ILE A 127 -3.63 10.51 -9.90
CA ILE A 127 -3.64 9.11 -9.50
C ILE A 127 -2.48 8.87 -8.57
N ILE A 128 -2.76 8.41 -7.35
CA ILE A 128 -1.77 8.07 -6.33
C ILE A 128 -1.82 6.57 -6.12
N ASN A 129 -0.73 5.88 -6.42
CA ASN A 129 -0.61 4.44 -6.24
C ASN A 129 0.29 4.13 -5.04
N ILE A 130 -0.23 3.36 -4.08
CA ILE A 130 0.56 2.93 -2.93
C ILE A 130 1.38 1.71 -3.31
N SER A 131 2.67 1.92 -3.55
CA SER A 131 3.68 0.88 -3.68
C SER A 131 4.25 0.50 -2.29
N SER A 132 5.52 0.30 -2.19
CA SER A 132 6.31 0.02 -0.99
C SER A 132 7.78 0.17 -1.35
N ILE A 133 8.67 0.27 -0.35
CA ILE A 133 10.10 -0.04 -0.59
C ILE A 133 10.24 -1.46 -1.18
N GLY A 134 9.31 -2.37 -0.87
CA GLY A 134 9.21 -3.70 -1.45
C GLY A 134 8.92 -3.75 -2.96
N GLY A 135 8.65 -2.61 -3.61
CA GLY A 135 8.64 -2.46 -5.06
C GLY A 135 10.03 -2.19 -5.68
N LYS A 136 11.08 -2.12 -4.85
CA LYS A 136 12.47 -1.88 -5.25
C LYS A 136 13.47 -2.88 -4.67
N LEU A 137 13.03 -3.71 -3.75
CA LEU A 137 13.82 -4.76 -3.10
C LEU A 137 12.97 -5.99 -2.85
N GLY A 138 13.62 -7.13 -2.62
CA GLY A 138 12.99 -8.37 -2.19
C GLY A 138 13.44 -8.79 -0.80
N GLU A 139 12.62 -9.61 -0.15
CA GLU A 139 12.95 -10.29 1.09
C GLU A 139 12.37 -11.70 1.08
N PRO A 140 12.88 -12.65 1.88
CA PRO A 140 12.32 -13.99 1.98
C PRO A 140 10.82 -13.96 2.29
N HIS A 141 10.08 -15.01 1.89
CA HIS A 141 8.63 -15.17 2.11
C HIS A 141 7.73 -14.12 1.43
N GLY A 142 8.30 -13.04 0.88
CA GLY A 142 7.55 -11.95 0.26
C GLY A 142 7.46 -12.03 -1.26
N ALA A 143 7.83 -13.13 -1.92
CA ALA A 143 7.97 -13.21 -3.37
C ALA A 143 6.75 -12.67 -4.14
N TRP A 144 5.54 -13.11 -3.80
CA TRP A 144 4.31 -12.65 -4.44
C TRP A 144 3.98 -11.19 -4.10
N TYR A 145 4.17 -10.79 -2.85
CA TYR A 145 3.97 -9.40 -2.46
C TYR A 145 4.91 -8.45 -3.21
N HIS A 146 6.21 -8.76 -3.23
CA HIS A 146 7.19 -7.97 -3.97
C HIS A 146 6.86 -7.92 -5.46
N ALA A 147 6.50 -9.06 -6.06
CA ALA A 147 6.07 -9.11 -7.45
C ALA A 147 4.92 -8.13 -7.73
N THR A 148 3.89 -8.06 -6.85
CA THR A 148 2.81 -7.08 -7.01
C THR A 148 3.33 -5.64 -6.88
N LYS A 149 4.25 -5.36 -5.94
CA LYS A 149 4.74 -3.99 -5.74
C LYS A 149 5.68 -3.53 -6.87
N TYR A 150 6.48 -4.43 -7.44
CA TYR A 150 7.21 -4.17 -8.68
C TYR A 150 6.26 -3.92 -9.87
N ALA A 151 5.16 -4.68 -9.95
CA ALA A 151 4.14 -4.46 -10.98
C ALA A 151 3.47 -3.08 -10.83
N VAL A 152 3.15 -2.62 -9.60
CA VAL A 152 2.64 -1.26 -9.34
C VAL A 152 3.62 -0.21 -9.88
N GLU A 153 4.93 -0.38 -9.65
CA GLU A 153 5.95 0.54 -10.13
C GLU A 153 5.97 0.64 -11.66
N GLY A 154 6.08 -0.51 -12.34
CA GLY A 154 6.14 -0.56 -13.81
C GLY A 154 4.87 -0.05 -14.46
N LEU A 155 3.69 -0.46 -13.97
CA LEU A 155 2.40 0.01 -14.46
C LEU A 155 2.26 1.53 -14.29
N SER A 156 2.67 2.06 -13.15
CA SER A 156 2.59 3.51 -12.88
C SER A 156 3.54 4.32 -13.75
N ASP A 157 4.73 3.79 -14.07
CA ASP A 157 5.68 4.45 -14.96
C ASP A 157 5.14 4.58 -16.39
N SER A 158 4.54 3.51 -16.93
CA SER A 158 3.92 3.53 -18.26
C SER A 158 2.72 4.48 -18.28
N LEU A 159 1.84 4.34 -17.31
CA LEU A 159 0.61 5.15 -17.19
C LEU A 159 0.94 6.65 -17.07
N ARG A 160 2.00 7.02 -16.37
CA ARG A 160 2.45 8.42 -16.26
C ARG A 160 2.78 9.03 -17.61
N MET A 161 3.43 8.28 -18.50
CA MET A 161 3.77 8.73 -19.86
C MET A 161 2.52 8.84 -20.74
N GLU A 162 1.63 7.85 -20.68
CA GLU A 162 0.37 7.83 -21.42
C GLU A 162 -0.55 9.00 -21.07
N LEU A 163 -0.58 9.39 -19.80
CA LEU A 163 -1.51 10.39 -19.30
C LEU A 163 -0.99 11.83 -19.31
N LYS A 164 0.27 12.03 -19.68
CA LYS A 164 0.92 13.34 -19.66
C LYS A 164 0.18 14.38 -20.51
N GLU A 165 -0.24 14.02 -21.70
CA GLU A 165 -0.95 14.92 -22.63
C GLU A 165 -2.35 15.32 -22.12
N PHE A 166 -2.92 14.54 -21.21
CA PHE A 166 -4.23 14.83 -20.62
C PHE A 166 -4.16 15.66 -19.34
N GLY A 167 -2.96 16.06 -18.90
CA GLY A 167 -2.78 16.83 -17.67
C GLY A 167 -3.07 16.02 -16.40
N ILE A 168 -2.91 14.69 -16.45
CA ILE A 168 -3.16 13.77 -15.34
C ILE A 168 -1.81 13.32 -14.78
N ASP A 169 -1.57 13.59 -13.50
CA ASP A 169 -0.36 13.14 -12.81
C ASP A 169 -0.53 11.73 -12.23
N VAL A 170 0.48 10.89 -12.37
CA VAL A 170 0.59 9.59 -11.70
C VAL A 170 1.75 9.64 -10.73
N VAL A 171 1.47 9.38 -9.47
CA VAL A 171 2.43 9.47 -8.37
C VAL A 171 2.46 8.17 -7.60
N ILE A 172 3.66 7.70 -7.29
CA ILE A 172 3.91 6.51 -6.48
C ILE A 172 4.31 6.93 -5.07
N ILE A 173 3.70 6.31 -4.07
CA ILE A 173 4.14 6.41 -2.69
C ILE A 173 4.83 5.11 -2.32
N GLU A 174 6.02 5.21 -1.75
CA GLU A 174 6.88 4.07 -1.36
C GLU A 174 7.07 4.06 0.17
N PRO A 175 6.08 3.52 0.94
CA PRO A 175 6.23 3.41 2.40
C PRO A 175 7.31 2.41 2.79
N GLY A 176 8.01 2.69 3.90
CA GLY A 176 8.79 1.70 4.63
C GLY A 176 7.95 0.96 5.67
N ALA A 177 8.51 0.66 6.84
CA ALA A 177 7.77 0.04 7.93
C ALA A 177 6.75 1.02 8.54
N ILE A 178 5.47 0.68 8.49
CA ILE A 178 4.37 1.51 9.02
C ILE A 178 3.55 0.69 10.01
N ILE A 179 3.28 1.25 11.17
CA ILE A 179 2.50 0.63 12.25
C ILE A 179 1.04 0.57 11.82
N THR A 180 0.61 -0.56 11.30
CA THR A 180 -0.76 -0.84 10.83
C THR A 180 -1.12 -2.30 11.09
N GLU A 181 -2.39 -2.66 10.96
CA GLU A 181 -2.83 -4.07 11.01
C GLU A 181 -2.12 -4.95 9.96
N TRP A 182 -1.57 -4.35 8.90
CA TRP A 182 -0.99 -5.05 7.76
C TRP A 182 0.18 -5.97 8.15
N ALA A 183 1.12 -5.49 8.96
CA ALA A 183 2.30 -6.29 9.32
C ALA A 183 1.94 -7.46 10.24
N GLY A 184 0.98 -7.27 11.16
CA GLY A 184 0.42 -8.34 11.98
C GLY A 184 -0.22 -9.44 11.12
N ILE A 185 -1.05 -9.05 10.15
CA ILE A 185 -1.71 -9.97 9.21
C ILE A 185 -0.68 -10.72 8.35
N ALA A 186 0.30 -10.01 7.80
CA ALA A 186 1.35 -10.62 6.98
C ALA A 186 2.20 -11.62 7.77
N ARG A 187 2.56 -11.29 9.02
CA ARG A 187 3.29 -12.17 9.93
C ARG A 187 2.50 -13.43 10.28
N GLU A 188 1.23 -13.29 10.64
CA GLU A 188 0.36 -14.42 10.96
C GLU A 188 0.22 -15.35 9.76
N HIS A 189 -0.02 -14.80 8.59
CA HIS A 189 -0.12 -15.55 7.34
C HIS A 189 1.17 -16.31 7.03
N MET A 190 2.32 -15.67 7.17
CA MET A 190 3.64 -16.27 6.95
C MET A 190 3.89 -17.45 7.89
N LEU A 191 3.60 -17.30 9.18
CA LEU A 191 3.75 -18.36 10.18
C LEU A 191 2.81 -19.54 9.91
N LYS A 192 1.56 -19.26 9.53
CA LYS A 192 0.58 -20.29 9.17
C LYS A 192 1.00 -21.06 7.92
N THR A 193 1.52 -20.36 6.90
CA THR A 193 1.86 -20.95 5.60
C THR A 193 3.16 -21.74 5.66
N SER A 194 4.22 -21.18 6.26
CA SER A 194 5.58 -21.74 6.18
C SER A 194 6.23 -22.07 7.53
N GLY A 195 5.52 -21.84 8.64
CA GLY A 195 6.09 -22.03 9.98
C GLY A 195 6.46 -23.49 10.32
N ASN A 196 5.79 -24.46 9.69
CA ASN A 196 5.98 -25.91 9.92
C ASN A 196 6.49 -26.66 8.69
N THR A 197 7.08 -25.94 7.73
CA THR A 197 7.66 -26.52 6.50
C THR A 197 9.20 -26.53 6.58
N ALA A 198 9.86 -26.91 5.51
CA ALA A 198 11.33 -26.81 5.38
C ALA A 198 11.84 -25.38 5.61
N TYR A 199 11.00 -24.36 5.44
CA TYR A 199 11.31 -22.96 5.65
C TYR A 199 11.07 -22.47 7.08
N GLY A 200 10.59 -23.30 8.00
CA GLY A 200 10.08 -22.92 9.32
C GLY A 200 11.09 -22.15 10.19
N GLU A 201 12.37 -22.48 10.15
CA GLU A 201 13.40 -21.72 10.90
C GLU A 201 13.55 -20.30 10.37
N LEU A 202 13.66 -20.13 9.04
CA LEU A 202 13.76 -18.83 8.41
C LEU A 202 12.47 -18.01 8.62
N THR A 203 11.31 -18.68 8.58
CA THR A 203 10.00 -18.09 8.83
C THR A 203 9.91 -17.47 10.21
N ARG A 204 10.33 -18.17 11.27
CA ARG A 204 10.33 -17.65 12.64
C ARG A 204 11.25 -16.43 12.80
N LYS A 205 12.44 -16.48 12.20
CA LYS A 205 13.38 -15.34 12.19
C LYS A 205 12.80 -14.11 11.50
N HIS A 206 12.14 -14.31 10.37
CA HIS A 206 11.48 -13.25 9.63
C HIS A 206 10.28 -12.68 10.40
N ALA A 207 9.47 -13.53 11.02
CA ALA A 207 8.35 -13.09 11.87
C ALA A 207 8.82 -12.21 13.03
N ALA A 208 9.94 -12.53 13.68
CA ALA A 208 10.54 -11.71 14.71
C ALA A 208 11.04 -10.36 14.17
N MET A 209 11.54 -10.32 12.93
CA MET A 209 11.92 -9.06 12.27
C MET A 209 10.69 -8.17 12.01
N PHE A 210 9.57 -8.74 11.54
CA PHE A 210 8.30 -8.02 11.37
C PHE A 210 7.82 -7.42 12.69
N GLU A 211 7.86 -8.18 13.79
CA GLU A 211 7.45 -7.68 15.11
C GLU A 211 8.28 -6.48 15.57
N ARG A 212 9.58 -6.49 15.28
CA ARG A 212 10.45 -5.33 15.56
C ARG A 212 10.11 -4.15 14.66
N ALA A 213 9.91 -4.40 13.37
CA ALA A 213 9.54 -3.36 12.42
C ALA A 213 8.23 -2.67 12.81
N ASP A 214 7.26 -3.43 13.35
CA ASP A 214 6.02 -2.87 13.89
C ASP A 214 6.26 -1.93 15.08
N LYS A 215 7.16 -2.31 16.00
CA LYS A 215 7.47 -1.48 17.19
C LYS A 215 8.22 -0.20 16.82
N MET A 216 9.03 -0.23 15.75
CA MET A 216 9.93 0.87 15.33
C MET A 216 9.38 1.63 14.10
N GLY A 217 8.29 1.19 13.53
CA GLY A 217 7.67 1.77 12.34
C GLY A 217 7.16 3.19 12.55
N SER A 218 6.88 3.87 11.46
CA SER A 218 6.22 5.18 11.51
C SER A 218 4.71 5.02 11.62
N GLN A 219 4.06 5.99 12.28
CA GLN A 219 2.59 6.05 12.30
C GLN A 219 2.02 6.31 10.90
N PRO A 220 0.83 5.78 10.56
CA PRO A 220 0.18 5.96 9.25
C PRO A 220 0.05 7.42 8.83
N ILE A 221 -0.13 8.33 9.78
CA ILE A 221 -0.24 9.76 9.53
C ILE A 221 0.98 10.36 8.80
N VAL A 222 2.17 9.79 8.96
CA VAL A 222 3.40 10.23 8.27
C VAL A 222 3.26 10.01 6.77
N VAL A 223 2.72 8.85 6.38
CA VAL A 223 2.46 8.53 4.97
C VAL A 223 1.30 9.37 4.45
N ALA A 224 0.21 9.50 5.22
CA ALA A 224 -0.95 10.30 4.86
C ALA A 224 -0.58 11.78 4.58
N LYS A 225 0.27 12.40 5.41
CA LYS A 225 0.81 13.75 5.17
C LYS A 225 1.61 13.83 3.87
N THR A 226 2.38 12.79 3.54
CA THR A 226 3.13 12.71 2.28
C THR A 226 2.19 12.57 1.08
N ILE A 227 1.12 11.78 1.19
CA ILE A 227 0.08 11.65 0.16
C ILE A 227 -0.60 12.99 -0.07
N VAL A 228 -1.03 13.67 0.99
CA VAL A 228 -1.65 15.01 0.88
C VAL A 228 -0.70 16.00 0.22
N LYS A 229 0.58 16.02 0.60
CA LYS A 229 1.60 16.82 -0.09
C LYS A 229 1.69 16.49 -1.58
N ALA A 230 1.67 15.22 -1.95
CA ALA A 230 1.67 14.79 -3.36
C ALA A 230 0.41 15.23 -4.09
N ILE A 231 -0.76 15.16 -3.44
CA ILE A 231 -2.06 15.57 -4.00
C ILE A 231 -2.15 17.09 -4.21
N THR A 232 -1.58 17.89 -3.31
CA THR A 232 -1.72 19.35 -3.33
C THR A 232 -0.60 20.08 -4.07
N ALA A 233 0.52 19.43 -4.34
CA ALA A 233 1.64 20.03 -5.06
C ALA A 233 1.26 20.42 -6.49
N ASN A 234 1.69 21.61 -6.96
CA ASN A 234 1.48 22.04 -8.34
C ASN A 234 2.22 21.14 -9.34
N ARG A 235 3.44 20.73 -9.00
CA ARG A 235 4.26 19.80 -9.76
C ARG A 235 4.73 18.69 -8.81
N PRO A 236 3.98 17.61 -8.65
CA PRO A 236 4.38 16.52 -7.76
C PRO A 236 5.62 15.80 -8.29
N LYS A 237 6.42 15.26 -7.36
CA LYS A 237 7.43 14.28 -7.73
C LYS A 237 6.72 13.00 -8.20
N THR A 238 7.39 12.22 -9.04
CA THR A 238 6.84 10.94 -9.51
C THR A 238 6.82 9.87 -8.42
N ARG A 239 7.73 10.00 -7.42
CA ARG A 239 7.87 9.07 -6.29
C ARG A 239 8.11 9.80 -4.97
N TYR A 240 7.57 9.22 -3.90
CA TYR A 240 7.77 9.69 -2.54
C TYR A 240 8.05 8.51 -1.60
N ALA A 241 9.32 8.25 -1.29
CA ALA A 241 9.71 7.34 -0.22
C ALA A 241 9.43 7.99 1.14
N THR A 242 8.71 7.29 2.04
CA THR A 242 8.20 7.89 3.28
C THR A 242 8.02 6.89 4.42
N GLY A 243 8.28 7.33 5.65
CA GLY A 243 8.13 6.52 6.87
C GLY A 243 9.13 5.38 6.99
N GLY A 244 9.21 4.79 8.17
CA GLY A 244 9.90 3.53 8.46
C GLY A 244 11.28 3.32 7.83
N GLY A 245 12.14 4.34 7.79
CA GLY A 245 13.48 4.23 7.21
C GLY A 245 13.53 4.13 5.67
N ALA A 246 12.39 4.30 4.96
CA ALA A 246 12.27 4.07 3.52
C ALA A 246 13.41 4.68 2.69
N LYS A 247 13.71 5.96 2.92
CA LYS A 247 14.75 6.67 2.14
C LYS A 247 16.14 6.07 2.34
N LEU A 248 16.47 5.73 3.58
CA LEU A 248 17.77 5.14 3.92
C LEU A 248 17.92 3.75 3.31
N ILE A 249 16.87 2.91 3.43
CA ILE A 249 16.88 1.54 2.91
C ILE A 249 17.04 1.56 1.37
N LEU A 250 16.29 2.41 0.67
CA LEU A 250 16.40 2.55 -0.78
C LEU A 250 17.75 3.11 -1.22
N PHE A 251 18.32 4.04 -0.46
CA PHE A 251 19.68 4.55 -0.71
C PHE A 251 20.72 3.45 -0.51
N VAL A 252 20.66 2.69 0.58
CA VAL A 252 21.58 1.55 0.81
C VAL A 252 21.44 0.51 -0.30
N LYS A 253 20.19 0.15 -0.71
CA LYS A 253 19.95 -0.78 -1.82
C LYS A 253 20.58 -0.30 -3.11
N SER A 254 20.54 1.00 -3.41
CA SER A 254 21.13 1.55 -4.65
C SER A 254 22.66 1.50 -4.69
N LEU A 255 23.32 1.37 -3.55
CA LEU A 255 24.79 1.28 -3.44
C LEU A 255 25.31 -0.16 -3.44
N LEU A 256 24.45 -1.13 -3.10
CA LEU A 256 24.86 -2.53 -2.94
C LEU A 256 24.49 -3.34 -4.18
N SER A 257 25.37 -4.29 -4.55
CA SER A 257 24.99 -5.36 -5.48
C SER A 257 23.92 -6.25 -4.84
N ASP A 258 23.17 -6.99 -5.66
CA ASP A 258 22.11 -7.88 -5.16
C ASP A 258 22.63 -8.87 -4.11
N ARG A 259 23.79 -9.51 -4.38
CA ARG A 259 24.42 -10.44 -3.42
C ARG A 259 24.80 -9.80 -2.09
N MET A 260 25.25 -8.55 -2.11
CA MET A 260 25.61 -7.81 -0.88
C MET A 260 24.35 -7.46 -0.10
N PHE A 261 23.31 -7.02 -0.80
CA PHE A 261 22.03 -6.71 -0.16
C PHE A 261 21.37 -7.95 0.43
N ASP A 262 21.33 -9.07 -0.30
CA ASP A 262 20.81 -10.36 0.19
C ASP A 262 21.55 -10.80 1.46
N SER A 263 22.89 -10.70 1.46
CA SER A 263 23.72 -11.02 2.63
C SER A 263 23.40 -10.13 3.82
N LEU A 264 23.18 -8.83 3.59
CA LEU A 264 22.79 -7.88 4.64
C LEU A 264 21.42 -8.24 5.23
N MET A 265 20.41 -8.49 4.38
CA MET A 265 19.07 -8.87 4.81
C MET A 265 19.06 -10.15 5.65
N LEU A 266 19.75 -11.20 5.17
CA LEU A 266 19.86 -12.46 5.91
C LEU A 266 20.61 -12.33 7.24
N ARG A 267 21.63 -11.44 7.33
CA ARG A 267 22.32 -11.14 8.59
C ARG A 267 21.40 -10.42 9.59
N MET A 268 20.60 -9.46 9.12
CA MET A 268 19.64 -8.75 9.98
C MET A 268 18.62 -9.72 10.58
N MET A 269 18.12 -10.69 9.83
CA MET A 269 17.22 -11.74 10.32
C MET A 269 17.90 -12.62 11.39
N LYS A 270 19.18 -13.02 11.20
CA LYS A 270 19.92 -13.83 12.17
C LYS A 270 20.20 -13.09 13.48
N GLN A 271 20.46 -11.79 13.44
CA GLN A 271 20.72 -11.00 14.65
C GLN A 271 19.45 -10.79 15.50
N THR A 272 18.29 -10.76 14.87
CA THR A 272 17.01 -10.64 15.57
C THR A 272 16.77 -11.84 16.51
N ASP A 273 17.20 -13.03 16.11
CA ASP A 273 17.08 -14.25 16.90
C ASP A 273 17.91 -14.23 18.20
N ARG A 274 19.15 -13.75 18.14
CA ARG A 274 20.06 -13.71 19.30
C ARG A 274 19.56 -12.81 20.45
N GLN A 275 18.87 -11.71 20.15
CA GLN A 275 18.37 -10.78 21.18
C GLN A 275 17.07 -11.27 21.84
N VAL A 276 16.27 -12.09 21.17
CA VAL A 276 15.10 -12.72 21.79
C VAL A 276 15.53 -13.76 22.84
N TRP A 277 16.58 -14.53 22.57
CA TRP A 277 17.10 -15.52 23.50
C TRP A 277 17.74 -14.90 24.76
N THR A 278 18.47 -13.79 24.63
CA THR A 278 19.09 -13.12 25.80
C THR A 278 18.05 -12.52 26.75
N ASN A 279 16.92 -12.03 26.26
CA ASN A 279 15.85 -11.48 27.09
C ASN A 279 14.94 -12.54 27.74
N SER A 280 14.96 -13.78 27.24
CA SER A 280 14.16 -14.89 27.79
C SER A 280 14.83 -15.59 28.98
N PHE A 281 16.11 -15.31 29.24
CA PHE A 281 16.90 -15.92 30.31
C PHE A 281 17.28 -14.99 31.42
N LEU A 282 16.78 -13.74 31.48
CA LEU A 282 16.92 -12.89 32.66
C LEU A 282 15.78 -13.22 33.63
N PRO A 283 16.07 -13.65 34.88
CA PRO A 283 15.06 -13.85 35.90
C PRO A 283 14.39 -12.52 36.23
N LYS A 284 13.07 -12.59 36.44
CA LYS A 284 12.25 -11.45 36.89
C LYS A 284 12.62 -11.03 38.28
#